data_175e138e67a5ccf8ddb236d413eb0b71
#
_entry.id   175e138e67a5ccf8ddb236d413eb0b71
#
_cell.length_a   1.000
_cell.length_b   1.000
_cell.length_c   1.000
_cell.angle_alpha   90.00
_cell.angle_beta   90.00
_cell.angle_gamma   90.00
#
_symmetry.space_group_name_H-M   'P 1'
#
loop_
_entity.id
_entity.type
_entity.pdbx_description
1 polymer ?
#
loop_
_entity_poly.entity_id
_entity_poly.type
_entity_poly.pdbx_seq_one_letter_code
_entity_poly.pdbx_strand_id
1 'polypeptide(L)'
;MFAVIFEVTPKQSRWEDYLDYAKALKPELEKIEGFLDNERFESRSRKGWLLSLSLWRDEKAVVRWRTLEHHHKVQEKGRFEVFEDYHLRVGEVTADTDPPKGQRLAQQRLDETETGAAKALTISQWMGQAADLGLPREGAEGLVAHEVFESITNKGKLLLLAAWRDGATAAGWHPAKVAGKAPRHLQVRVIRDYGMFDRREAPQYYPAVSRESS
;
A
#
# COMPACT_ATOMS: atom_id res chain seq x y z
N MET A 1 -0.57 3.21 -14.68
CA MET A 1 -1.27 3.37 -13.38
C MET A 1 -0.30 3.11 -12.24
N PHE A 2 -0.42 3.85 -11.13
CA PHE A 2 0.46 3.71 -9.97
C PHE A 2 -0.33 3.32 -8.72
N ALA A 3 0.32 2.60 -7.82
CA ALA A 3 -0.19 2.27 -6.49
C ALA A 3 0.74 2.86 -5.42
N VAL A 4 0.16 3.42 -4.37
CA VAL A 4 0.87 3.76 -3.14
C VAL A 4 0.33 2.85 -2.05
N ILE A 5 1.22 2.06 -1.47
CA ILE A 5 0.97 1.10 -0.42
C ILE A 5 1.63 1.64 0.84
N PHE A 6 0.83 2.22 1.71
CA PHE A 6 1.28 2.83 2.95
C PHE A 6 0.82 1.97 4.13
N GLU A 7 1.73 1.21 4.68
CA GLU A 7 1.55 0.44 5.90
C GLU A 7 2.01 1.28 7.09
N VAL A 8 1.22 1.36 8.15
CA VAL A 8 1.49 2.25 9.27
C VAL A 8 0.99 1.67 10.59
N THR A 9 1.77 1.85 11.64
CA THR A 9 1.36 1.61 13.02
C THR A 9 1.32 2.98 13.73
N PRO A 10 0.14 3.55 13.97
CA PRO A 10 0.02 4.69 14.86
C PRO A 10 0.36 4.30 16.29
N LYS A 11 0.93 5.22 17.07
CA LYS A 11 1.05 5.07 18.52
C LYS A 11 -0.35 4.84 19.11
N GLN A 12 -0.47 3.94 20.06
CA GLN A 12 -1.79 3.58 20.63
C GLN A 12 -2.55 4.80 21.14
N SER A 13 -1.86 5.75 21.77
CA SER A 13 -2.44 7.02 22.26
C SER A 13 -2.82 8.01 21.14
N ARG A 14 -2.46 7.73 19.89
CA ARG A 14 -2.67 8.61 18.73
C ARG A 14 -3.52 7.97 17.61
N TRP A 15 -4.19 6.88 17.93
CA TRP A 15 -5.03 6.14 16.97
C TRP A 15 -6.13 7.02 16.36
N GLU A 16 -6.86 7.73 17.20
CA GLU A 16 -7.94 8.62 16.76
C GLU A 16 -7.39 9.81 15.95
N ASP A 17 -6.25 10.38 16.35
CA ASP A 17 -5.59 11.45 15.60
C ASP A 17 -5.29 11.02 14.16
N TYR A 18 -4.79 9.80 13.97
CA TYR A 18 -4.53 9.25 12.63
C TYR A 18 -5.79 9.17 11.79
N LEU A 19 -6.89 8.66 12.36
CA LEU A 19 -8.16 8.54 11.65
C LEU A 19 -8.75 9.91 11.30
N ASP A 20 -8.64 10.88 12.21
CA ASP A 20 -9.10 12.24 11.98
C ASP A 20 -8.30 12.95 10.90
N TYR A 21 -6.97 12.83 10.89
CA TYR A 21 -6.13 13.35 9.78
C TYR A 21 -6.50 12.70 8.45
N ALA A 22 -6.70 11.38 8.45
CA ALA A 22 -7.09 10.66 7.25
C ALA A 22 -8.44 11.12 6.71
N LYS A 23 -9.41 11.39 7.60
CA LYS A 23 -10.73 11.92 7.26
C LYS A 23 -10.66 13.37 6.76
N ALA A 24 -9.87 14.21 7.42
CA ALA A 24 -9.67 15.61 7.03
C ALA A 24 -9.02 15.75 5.64
N LEU A 25 -8.05 14.90 5.31
CA LEU A 25 -7.36 14.91 4.03
C LEU A 25 -8.18 14.34 2.86
N LYS A 26 -9.21 13.53 3.13
CA LYS A 26 -9.97 12.84 2.08
C LYS A 26 -10.58 13.78 1.03
N PRO A 27 -11.22 14.92 1.37
CA PRO A 27 -11.78 15.82 0.37
C PRO A 27 -10.75 16.49 -0.55
N GLU A 28 -9.51 16.67 -0.07
CA GLU A 28 -8.42 17.21 -0.86
C GLU A 28 -7.81 16.12 -1.76
N LEU A 29 -7.64 14.91 -1.24
CA LEU A 29 -7.19 13.74 -1.98
C LEU A 29 -8.07 13.49 -3.21
N GLU A 30 -9.40 13.52 -3.03
CA GLU A 30 -10.39 13.26 -4.09
C GLU A 30 -10.37 14.32 -5.19
N LYS A 31 -9.85 15.52 -4.93
CA LYS A 31 -9.71 16.61 -5.92
C LYS A 31 -8.40 16.54 -6.72
N ILE A 32 -7.45 15.70 -6.33
CA ILE A 32 -6.19 15.60 -7.07
C ILE A 32 -6.44 15.00 -8.45
N GLU A 33 -6.09 15.74 -9.48
CA GLU A 33 -6.19 15.24 -10.86
C GLU A 33 -5.36 13.98 -11.04
N GLY A 34 -6.02 12.89 -11.45
CA GLY A 34 -5.40 11.57 -11.60
C GLY A 34 -5.50 10.67 -10.36
N PHE A 35 -6.14 11.11 -9.28
CA PHE A 35 -6.59 10.23 -8.21
C PHE A 35 -7.67 9.26 -8.75
N LEU A 36 -7.58 7.97 -8.39
CA LEU A 36 -8.52 6.95 -8.86
C LEU A 36 -9.29 6.31 -7.70
N ASP A 37 -8.59 5.92 -6.64
CA ASP A 37 -9.20 5.22 -5.51
C ASP A 37 -8.31 5.28 -4.25
N ASN A 38 -8.92 5.21 -3.08
CA ASN A 38 -8.23 5.00 -1.81
C ASN A 38 -9.11 4.24 -0.81
N GLU A 39 -8.56 3.19 -0.26
CA GLU A 39 -9.21 2.42 0.79
C GLU A 39 -8.22 2.09 1.92
N ARG A 40 -8.75 2.00 3.15
CA ARG A 40 -7.97 1.64 4.34
C ARG A 40 -8.42 0.31 4.89
N PHE A 41 -7.43 -0.43 5.36
CA PHE A 41 -7.61 -1.78 5.89
C PHE A 41 -6.81 -1.92 7.19
N GLU A 42 -7.28 -2.79 8.08
CA GLU A 42 -6.56 -3.19 9.29
C GLU A 42 -6.05 -4.63 9.15
N SER A 43 -4.82 -4.87 9.62
CA SER A 43 -4.23 -6.22 9.63
C SER A 43 -5.04 -7.17 10.51
N ARG A 44 -5.24 -8.38 10.03
CA ARG A 44 -5.93 -9.43 10.79
C ARG A 44 -5.01 -10.18 11.76
N SER A 45 -3.71 -10.11 11.57
CA SER A 45 -2.72 -10.79 12.43
C SER A 45 -2.04 -9.83 13.40
N ARG A 46 -1.92 -8.54 13.04
CA ARG A 46 -1.19 -7.52 13.81
C ARG A 46 -2.11 -6.36 14.18
N LYS A 47 -2.58 -6.38 15.44
CA LYS A 47 -3.46 -5.31 15.96
C LYS A 47 -2.79 -3.93 15.84
N GLY A 48 -3.55 -2.96 15.32
CA GLY A 48 -3.08 -1.58 15.16
C GLY A 48 -2.21 -1.35 13.92
N TRP A 49 -1.96 -2.39 13.10
CA TRP A 49 -1.27 -2.23 11.83
C TRP A 49 -2.27 -1.95 10.72
N LEU A 50 -2.14 -0.81 10.09
CA LEU A 50 -3.05 -0.34 9.04
C LEU A 50 -2.35 -0.34 7.68
N LEU A 51 -3.16 -0.52 6.66
CA LEU A 51 -2.78 -0.35 5.26
C LEU A 51 -3.68 0.69 4.61
N SER A 52 -3.10 1.73 4.02
CA SER A 52 -3.79 2.62 3.08
C SER A 52 -3.30 2.28 1.67
N LEU A 53 -4.19 1.77 0.84
CA LEU A 53 -3.95 1.55 -0.58
C LEU A 53 -4.58 2.68 -1.38
N SER A 54 -3.79 3.37 -2.19
CA SER A 54 -4.31 4.35 -3.14
C SER A 54 -3.85 4.06 -4.56
N LEU A 55 -4.73 4.29 -5.52
CA LEU A 55 -4.51 4.08 -6.94
C LEU A 55 -4.54 5.42 -7.68
N TRP A 56 -3.64 5.55 -8.67
CA TRP A 56 -3.37 6.79 -9.38
C TRP A 56 -3.19 6.55 -10.87
N ARG A 57 -3.68 7.47 -11.69
CA ARG A 57 -3.54 7.41 -13.16
C ARG A 57 -2.07 7.38 -13.60
N ASP A 58 -1.24 8.18 -12.96
CA ASP A 58 0.15 8.38 -13.31
C ASP A 58 0.99 8.83 -12.10
N GLU A 59 2.33 8.81 -12.24
CA GLU A 59 3.25 9.24 -11.19
C GLU A 59 3.11 10.73 -10.86
N LYS A 60 2.75 11.57 -11.83
CA LYS A 60 2.57 13.01 -11.60
C LYS A 60 1.45 13.26 -10.60
N ALA A 61 0.37 12.46 -10.65
CA ALA A 61 -0.73 12.55 -9.68
C ALA A 61 -0.25 12.18 -8.26
N VAL A 62 0.56 11.13 -8.12
CA VAL A 62 1.20 10.77 -6.83
C VAL A 62 2.06 11.92 -6.31
N VAL A 63 2.86 12.55 -7.19
CA VAL A 63 3.73 13.68 -6.81
C VAL A 63 2.89 14.88 -6.36
N ARG A 64 1.82 15.25 -7.11
CA ARG A 64 0.92 16.36 -6.69
C ARG A 64 0.36 16.13 -5.29
N TRP A 65 -0.11 14.94 -5.00
CA TRP A 65 -0.61 14.60 -3.67
C TRP A 65 0.47 14.70 -2.59
N ARG A 66 1.63 14.09 -2.85
CA ARG A 66 2.74 14.11 -1.90
C ARG A 66 3.20 15.52 -1.54
N THR A 67 3.21 16.44 -2.52
CA THR A 67 3.72 17.82 -2.37
C THR A 67 2.64 18.83 -2.00
N LEU A 68 1.37 18.40 -1.85
CA LEU A 68 0.31 19.28 -1.38
C LEU A 68 0.63 19.76 0.04
N GLU A 69 0.62 21.07 0.26
CA GLU A 69 1.09 21.71 1.50
C GLU A 69 0.41 21.12 2.76
N HIS A 70 -0.91 20.99 2.74
CA HIS A 70 -1.63 20.42 3.88
C HIS A 70 -1.24 18.96 4.13
N HIS A 71 -1.16 18.14 3.08
CA HIS A 71 -0.71 16.75 3.20
C HIS A 71 0.72 16.66 3.72
N HIS A 72 1.61 17.55 3.25
CA HIS A 72 2.99 17.61 3.72
C HIS A 72 3.08 17.88 5.24
N LYS A 73 2.29 18.85 5.74
CA LYS A 73 2.21 19.14 7.18
C LYS A 73 1.70 17.94 7.99
N VAL A 74 0.71 17.21 7.45
CA VAL A 74 0.21 15.99 8.11
C VAL A 74 1.23 14.86 8.08
N GLN A 75 2.00 14.71 6.99
CA GLN A 75 3.10 13.75 6.91
C GLN A 75 4.17 14.04 7.98
N GLU A 76 4.53 15.32 8.17
CA GLU A 76 5.49 15.75 9.18
C GLU A 76 4.99 15.42 10.60
N LYS A 77 3.76 15.81 10.94
CA LYS A 77 3.12 15.44 12.22
C LYS A 77 3.05 13.93 12.39
N GLY A 78 2.63 13.21 11.37
CA GLY A 78 2.57 11.76 11.39
C GLY A 78 3.89 11.17 11.82
N ARG A 79 4.97 11.60 11.16
CA ARG A 79 6.32 11.10 11.39
C ARG A 79 6.86 11.39 12.81
N PHE A 80 6.63 12.58 13.33
CA PHE A 80 7.25 12.99 14.60
C PHE A 80 6.36 12.75 15.83
N GLU A 81 5.04 12.71 15.65
CA GLU A 81 4.12 12.70 16.79
C GLU A 81 3.20 11.49 16.84
N VAL A 82 2.75 11.00 15.65
CA VAL A 82 1.62 10.07 15.57
C VAL A 82 2.05 8.62 15.34
N PHE A 83 3.08 8.41 14.49
CA PHE A 83 3.45 7.05 14.07
C PHE A 83 4.52 6.46 14.99
N GLU A 84 4.35 5.19 15.31
CA GLU A 84 5.39 4.34 15.87
C GLU A 84 6.31 3.83 14.77
N ASP A 85 5.73 3.37 13.67
CA ASP A 85 6.46 2.95 12.47
C ASP A 85 5.58 3.09 11.22
N TYR A 86 6.21 3.14 10.05
CA TYR A 86 5.55 2.99 8.77
C TYR A 86 6.49 2.43 7.71
N HIS A 87 5.88 1.77 6.71
CA HIS A 87 6.52 1.29 5.51
C HIS A 87 5.71 1.76 4.30
N LEU A 88 6.36 2.45 3.37
CA LEU A 88 5.72 3.02 2.19
C LEU A 88 6.38 2.50 0.93
N ARG A 89 5.57 1.93 0.04
CA ARG A 89 5.99 1.49 -1.27
C ARG A 89 5.18 2.20 -2.34
N VAL A 90 5.89 2.73 -3.33
CA VAL A 90 5.29 3.30 -4.54
C VAL A 90 5.67 2.41 -5.70
N GLY A 91 4.69 2.01 -6.49
CA GLY A 91 4.96 1.13 -7.62
C GLY A 91 4.04 1.38 -8.80
N GLU A 92 4.48 0.87 -9.95
CA GLU A 92 3.69 0.85 -11.16
C GLU A 92 2.87 -0.43 -11.23
N VAL A 93 1.56 -0.29 -11.45
CA VAL A 93 0.66 -1.43 -11.66
C VAL A 93 0.92 -2.00 -13.05
N THR A 94 1.45 -3.22 -13.10
CA THR A 94 1.80 -3.92 -14.34
C THR A 94 0.69 -4.83 -14.84
N ALA A 95 -0.20 -5.29 -13.93
CA ALA A 95 -1.40 -6.04 -14.27
C ALA A 95 -2.53 -5.71 -13.28
N ASP A 96 -3.77 -5.71 -13.73
CA ASP A 96 -4.98 -5.57 -12.92
C ASP A 96 -6.13 -6.30 -13.62
N THR A 97 -6.77 -7.22 -12.94
CA THR A 97 -7.87 -8.03 -13.49
C THR A 97 -9.19 -7.25 -13.60
N ASP A 98 -9.30 -6.11 -12.89
CA ASP A 98 -10.48 -5.24 -12.90
C ASP A 98 -10.04 -3.77 -12.75
N PRO A 99 -9.38 -3.20 -13.80
CA PRO A 99 -8.87 -1.84 -13.73
C PRO A 99 -10.01 -0.83 -13.68
N PRO A 100 -9.82 0.32 -13.02
CA PRO A 100 -10.82 1.39 -12.99
C PRO A 100 -11.23 1.80 -14.39
N LYS A 101 -12.52 2.09 -14.59
CA LYS A 101 -13.11 2.40 -15.90
C LYS A 101 -12.32 3.50 -16.63
N GLY A 102 -11.96 3.20 -17.88
CA GLY A 102 -11.22 4.15 -18.73
C GLY A 102 -9.70 4.16 -18.49
N GLN A 103 -9.19 3.40 -17.51
CA GLN A 103 -7.75 3.29 -17.29
C GLN A 103 -7.14 2.21 -18.19
N ARG A 104 -5.98 2.54 -18.76
CA ARG A 104 -5.15 1.58 -19.50
C ARG A 104 -3.83 1.42 -18.74
N LEU A 105 -3.39 0.19 -18.61
CA LEU A 105 -2.06 -0.10 -18.08
C LEU A 105 -1.06 0.13 -19.20
N ALA A 106 -0.31 1.22 -19.09
CA ALA A 106 0.82 1.51 -19.98
C ALA A 106 2.06 1.67 -19.11
N GLN A 107 3.14 1.05 -19.51
CA GLN A 107 4.41 1.16 -18.82
C GLN A 107 4.92 2.60 -18.90
N GLN A 108 5.19 3.20 -17.75
CA GLN A 108 5.68 4.58 -17.61
C GLN A 108 7.10 4.64 -17.05
N ARG A 109 7.52 3.60 -16.34
CA ARG A 109 8.83 3.48 -15.71
C ARG A 109 9.48 2.15 -16.07
N LEU A 110 10.80 2.10 -16.05
CA LEU A 110 11.61 0.89 -16.31
C LEU A 110 12.40 0.46 -15.08
N ASP A 111 12.59 1.38 -14.12
CA ASP A 111 13.32 1.16 -12.88
C ASP A 111 12.49 0.40 -11.85
N GLU A 112 13.19 -0.12 -10.88
CA GLU A 112 12.62 -0.73 -9.68
C GLU A 112 13.43 -0.30 -8.45
N THR A 113 12.91 -0.55 -7.25
CA THR A 113 13.60 -0.23 -6.00
C THR A 113 14.97 -0.89 -5.93
N GLU A 114 15.99 -0.17 -5.49
CA GLU A 114 17.32 -0.72 -5.25
C GLU A 114 17.44 -1.28 -3.83
N THR A 115 16.77 -0.65 -2.86
CA THR A 115 16.89 -0.94 -1.43
C THR A 115 15.88 -1.95 -0.91
N GLY A 116 14.69 -2.01 -1.50
CA GLY A 116 13.63 -2.93 -1.08
C GLY A 116 13.96 -4.38 -1.37
N ALA A 117 13.72 -5.27 -0.40
CA ALA A 117 13.86 -6.72 -0.59
C ALA A 117 12.84 -7.29 -1.57
N ALA A 118 11.66 -6.67 -1.65
CA ALA A 118 10.60 -7.03 -2.60
C ALA A 118 10.63 -6.08 -3.80
N LYS A 119 10.79 -6.65 -5.00
CA LYS A 119 10.74 -5.91 -6.26
C LYS A 119 9.34 -5.88 -6.86
N ALA A 120 8.48 -6.80 -6.42
CA ALA A 120 7.09 -6.88 -6.87
C ALA A 120 6.13 -7.15 -5.72
N LEU A 121 4.90 -6.68 -5.88
CA LEU A 121 3.79 -6.96 -4.97
C LEU A 121 2.63 -7.57 -5.76
N THR A 122 1.89 -8.45 -5.12
CA THR A 122 0.54 -8.81 -5.55
C THR A 122 -0.47 -8.33 -4.51
N ILE A 123 -1.56 -7.75 -4.99
CA ILE A 123 -2.67 -7.25 -4.16
C ILE A 123 -3.94 -7.92 -4.65
N SER A 124 -4.53 -8.78 -3.80
CA SER A 124 -5.79 -9.47 -4.13
C SER A 124 -6.89 -8.99 -3.20
N GLN A 125 -8.04 -8.59 -3.77
CA GLN A 125 -9.20 -8.10 -3.01
C GLN A 125 -10.42 -8.99 -3.28
N TRP A 126 -11.13 -9.36 -2.20
CA TRP A 126 -12.33 -10.19 -2.30
C TRP A 126 -13.28 -9.96 -1.13
N MET A 127 -14.52 -10.47 -1.28
CA MET A 127 -15.47 -10.59 -0.17
C MET A 127 -15.49 -12.03 0.31
N GLY A 128 -15.31 -12.29 1.61
CA GLY A 128 -15.34 -13.63 2.17
C GLY A 128 -14.41 -13.86 3.36
N GLN A 129 -13.88 -15.08 3.47
CA GLN A 129 -12.94 -15.45 4.54
C GLN A 129 -11.50 -15.49 4.02
N ALA A 130 -10.52 -15.31 4.89
CA ALA A 130 -9.11 -15.36 4.50
C ALA A 130 -8.69 -16.70 3.89
N ALA A 131 -9.23 -17.81 4.41
CA ALA A 131 -8.94 -19.16 3.93
C ALA A 131 -9.44 -19.42 2.49
N ASP A 132 -10.43 -18.64 2.01
CA ASP A 132 -11.05 -18.88 0.71
C ASP A 132 -10.11 -18.57 -0.46
N LEU A 133 -9.14 -17.68 -0.25
CA LEU A 133 -8.25 -17.18 -1.30
C LEU A 133 -7.13 -18.14 -1.68
N GLY A 134 -6.76 -19.07 -0.80
CA GLY A 134 -5.54 -19.87 -0.98
C GLY A 134 -4.29 -19.01 -0.83
N LEU A 135 -3.93 -18.68 0.42
CA LEU A 135 -2.78 -17.83 0.73
C LEU A 135 -1.46 -18.45 0.19
N PRO A 136 -0.47 -17.65 -0.17
CA PRO A 136 0.85 -18.15 -0.49
C PRO A 136 1.40 -18.96 0.70
N ARG A 137 2.02 -20.11 0.42
CA ARG A 137 2.62 -20.92 1.47
C ARG A 137 3.87 -20.19 2.02
N GLU A 138 4.08 -20.23 3.32
CA GLU A 138 5.34 -19.82 3.91
C GLU A 138 6.51 -20.58 3.25
N GLY A 139 7.57 -19.87 2.89
CA GLY A 139 8.70 -20.45 2.17
C GLY A 139 8.45 -20.68 0.67
N ALA A 140 7.33 -20.25 0.11
CA ALA A 140 7.14 -20.27 -1.34
C ALA A 140 8.28 -19.51 -2.05
N GLU A 141 8.70 -20.03 -3.20
CA GLU A 141 9.81 -19.43 -3.96
C GLU A 141 9.55 -17.95 -4.24
N GLY A 142 10.53 -17.12 -3.91
CA GLY A 142 10.47 -15.69 -4.11
C GLY A 142 9.53 -14.91 -3.18
N LEU A 143 8.75 -15.56 -2.33
CA LEU A 143 7.91 -14.89 -1.34
C LEU A 143 8.79 -14.26 -0.25
N VAL A 144 8.66 -12.95 -0.06
CA VAL A 144 9.34 -12.19 0.99
C VAL A 144 8.47 -12.08 2.23
N ALA A 145 7.21 -11.72 2.05
CA ALA A 145 6.22 -11.58 3.13
C ALA A 145 4.81 -11.58 2.56
N HIS A 146 3.83 -11.87 3.38
CA HIS A 146 2.41 -11.62 3.07
C HIS A 146 1.62 -11.27 4.33
N GLU A 147 0.51 -10.55 4.14
CA GLU A 147 -0.40 -10.16 5.20
C GLU A 147 -1.83 -10.03 4.67
N VAL A 148 -2.80 -10.43 5.47
CA VAL A 148 -4.22 -10.26 5.18
C VAL A 148 -4.78 -9.10 6.00
N PHE A 149 -5.45 -8.21 5.32
CA PHE A 149 -6.09 -7.04 5.91
C PHE A 149 -7.61 -7.10 5.68
N GLU A 150 -8.37 -6.46 6.56
CA GLU A 150 -9.82 -6.27 6.41
C GLU A 150 -10.13 -4.78 6.26
N SER A 151 -11.04 -4.45 5.34
CA SER A 151 -11.44 -3.05 5.11
C SER A 151 -12.11 -2.45 6.34
N ILE A 152 -11.69 -1.23 6.69
CA ILE A 152 -12.29 -0.47 7.80
C ILE A 152 -13.70 0.00 7.44
N THR A 153 -13.96 0.29 6.16
CA THR A 153 -15.24 0.86 5.70
C THR A 153 -16.17 -0.16 5.07
N ASN A 154 -15.61 -1.20 4.42
CA ASN A 154 -16.38 -2.21 3.72
C ASN A 154 -16.27 -3.56 4.45
N LYS A 155 -17.08 -3.76 5.48
CA LYS A 155 -17.03 -4.96 6.32
C LYS A 155 -17.09 -6.25 5.48
N GLY A 156 -16.18 -7.18 5.77
CA GLY A 156 -16.04 -8.45 5.05
C GLY A 156 -15.27 -8.36 3.74
N LYS A 157 -14.85 -7.16 3.32
CA LYS A 157 -13.89 -7.01 2.22
C LYS A 157 -12.49 -7.23 2.75
N LEU A 158 -11.80 -8.19 2.17
CA LEU A 158 -10.44 -8.54 2.52
C LEU A 158 -9.46 -8.12 1.42
N LEU A 159 -8.22 -7.91 1.82
CA LEU A 159 -7.08 -7.64 0.96
C LEU A 159 -5.90 -8.51 1.41
N LEU A 160 -5.36 -9.30 0.49
CA LEU A 160 -4.07 -9.95 0.64
C LEU A 160 -3.01 -9.08 -0.05
N LEU A 161 -2.01 -8.65 0.71
CA LEU A 161 -0.80 -8.06 0.20
C LEU A 161 0.31 -9.11 0.30
N ALA A 162 0.90 -9.49 -0.84
CA ALA A 162 2.06 -10.36 -0.85
C ALA A 162 3.23 -9.66 -1.56
N ALA A 163 4.40 -9.77 -0.96
CA ALA A 163 5.64 -9.16 -1.40
C ALA A 163 6.57 -10.24 -1.97
N TRP A 164 7.12 -10.00 -3.16
CA TRP A 164 7.91 -10.97 -3.93
C TRP A 164 9.27 -10.41 -4.28
N ARG A 165 10.26 -11.29 -4.33
CA ARG A 165 11.64 -10.93 -4.66
C ARG A 165 11.77 -10.33 -6.06
N ASP A 166 10.94 -10.79 -7.00
CA ASP A 166 10.94 -10.33 -8.38
C ASP A 166 9.55 -10.44 -9.04
N GLY A 167 9.41 -9.83 -10.22
CA GLY A 167 8.15 -9.82 -10.97
C GLY A 167 7.76 -11.18 -11.55
N ALA A 168 8.73 -12.06 -11.82
CA ALA A 168 8.45 -13.39 -12.40
C ALA A 168 7.78 -14.30 -11.35
N THR A 169 8.30 -14.31 -10.12
CA THR A 169 7.69 -15.05 -9.01
C THR A 169 6.32 -14.49 -8.65
N ALA A 170 6.16 -13.16 -8.66
CA ALA A 170 4.86 -12.51 -8.47
C ALA A 170 3.84 -12.92 -9.55
N ALA A 171 4.26 -12.95 -10.82
CA ALA A 171 3.40 -13.32 -11.94
C ALA A 171 3.01 -14.81 -11.94
N GLY A 172 3.80 -15.66 -11.32
CA GLY A 172 3.53 -17.09 -11.17
C GLY A 172 2.48 -17.42 -10.10
N TRP A 173 2.19 -16.48 -9.20
CA TRP A 173 1.20 -16.70 -8.15
C TRP A 173 -0.16 -16.09 -8.51
N HIS A 174 -1.22 -16.87 -8.35
CA HIS A 174 -2.60 -16.46 -8.59
C HIS A 174 -3.52 -16.85 -7.43
N PRO A 175 -4.43 -15.96 -7.01
CA PRO A 175 -5.41 -16.28 -5.98
C PRO A 175 -6.43 -17.31 -6.48
N ALA A 176 -6.93 -18.14 -5.57
CA ALA A 176 -8.06 -19.01 -5.85
C ALA A 176 -9.34 -18.20 -6.11
N LYS A 177 -10.30 -18.79 -6.83
CA LYS A 177 -11.64 -18.22 -6.95
C LYS A 177 -12.38 -18.36 -5.62
N VAL A 178 -13.00 -17.27 -5.18
CA VAL A 178 -13.85 -17.24 -3.98
C VAL A 178 -15.32 -17.30 -4.40
N ALA A 179 -16.05 -18.29 -3.94
CA ALA A 179 -17.44 -18.54 -4.35
C ALA A 179 -17.65 -18.49 -5.88
N GLY A 180 -16.72 -19.07 -6.63
CA GLY A 180 -16.77 -19.12 -8.11
C GLY A 180 -16.34 -17.83 -8.82
N LYS A 181 -16.07 -16.73 -8.10
CA LYS A 181 -15.64 -15.45 -8.65
C LYS A 181 -14.13 -15.26 -8.48
N ALA A 182 -13.46 -14.76 -9.50
CA ALA A 182 -12.08 -14.35 -9.37
C ALA A 182 -11.99 -13.08 -8.50
N PRO A 183 -11.08 -13.02 -7.53
CA PRO A 183 -10.75 -11.78 -6.83
C PRO A 183 -10.20 -10.73 -7.80
N ARG A 184 -10.36 -9.43 -7.48
CA ARG A 184 -9.54 -8.43 -8.15
C ARG A 184 -8.10 -8.67 -7.76
N HIS A 185 -7.22 -8.77 -8.75
CA HIS A 185 -5.81 -9.08 -8.55
C HIS A 185 -4.93 -8.12 -9.32
N LEU A 186 -4.08 -7.39 -8.59
CA LEU A 186 -3.11 -6.45 -9.12
C LEU A 186 -1.71 -7.02 -8.97
N GLN A 187 -0.86 -6.74 -9.95
CA GLN A 187 0.59 -6.88 -9.84
C GLN A 187 1.22 -5.49 -9.89
N VAL A 188 2.18 -5.24 -9.01
CA VAL A 188 2.81 -3.93 -8.85
C VAL A 188 4.33 -4.14 -8.86
N ARG A 189 5.04 -3.47 -9.77
CA ARG A 189 6.50 -3.34 -9.70
C ARG A 189 6.83 -2.21 -8.74
N VAL A 190 7.62 -2.51 -7.71
CA VAL A 190 8.01 -1.53 -6.71
C VAL A 190 9.12 -0.63 -7.25
N ILE A 191 8.89 0.67 -7.30
CA ILE A 191 9.83 1.67 -7.78
C ILE A 191 10.57 2.33 -6.62
N ARG A 192 9.86 2.55 -5.50
CA ARG A 192 10.41 3.11 -4.26
C ARG A 192 9.92 2.31 -3.07
N ASP A 193 10.85 2.02 -2.17
CA ASP A 193 10.60 1.31 -0.92
C ASP A 193 11.33 2.05 0.20
N TYR A 194 10.59 2.63 1.15
CA TYR A 194 11.17 3.34 2.28
C TYR A 194 10.25 3.32 3.50
N GLY A 195 10.84 3.48 4.65
CA GLY A 195 10.13 3.48 5.91
C GLY A 195 10.43 4.69 6.78
N MET A 196 9.98 4.61 8.02
CA MET A 196 10.20 5.64 9.01
C MET A 196 11.70 5.81 9.33
N PHE A 197 12.44 4.71 9.37
CA PHE A 197 13.85 4.67 9.76
C PHE A 197 14.79 4.51 8.56
N ASP A 198 14.41 3.76 7.53
CA ASP A 198 15.17 3.66 6.28
C ASP A 198 14.55 4.58 5.22
N ARG A 199 15.25 5.64 4.88
CA ARG A 199 14.76 6.68 3.99
C ARG A 199 15.59 6.84 2.71
N ARG A 200 16.41 5.85 2.38
CA ARG A 200 17.32 5.94 1.22
C ARG A 200 16.61 6.24 -0.10
N GLU A 201 15.39 5.73 -0.28
CA GLU A 201 14.58 6.00 -1.49
C GLU A 201 13.46 7.03 -1.26
N ALA A 202 13.40 7.63 -0.07
CA ALA A 202 12.39 8.64 0.20
C ALA A 202 12.65 9.90 -0.64
N PRO A 203 11.63 10.41 -1.37
CA PRO A 203 11.81 11.57 -2.23
C PRO A 203 11.85 12.90 -1.46
N GLN A 204 11.56 12.87 -0.17
CA GLN A 204 11.54 14.04 0.71
C GLN A 204 12.52 13.83 1.85
N TYR A 205 13.27 14.89 2.16
CA TYR A 205 14.11 14.92 3.36
C TYR A 205 13.23 15.18 4.59
N TYR A 206 13.47 14.40 5.62
CA TYR A 206 13.05 14.68 6.99
C TYR A 206 14.22 14.36 7.93
N PRO A 207 14.37 15.07 9.06
CA PRO A 207 15.33 14.68 10.09
C PRO A 207 15.13 13.22 10.53
N ALA A 208 16.21 12.57 10.91
CA ALA A 208 16.15 11.23 11.45
C ALA A 208 15.32 11.19 12.74
N VAL A 209 14.59 10.10 12.94
CA VAL A 209 13.91 9.78 14.20
C VAL A 209 14.56 8.56 14.82
N SER A 210 14.70 8.55 16.13
CA SER A 210 15.18 7.40 16.89
C SER A 210 14.02 6.47 17.22
N ARG A 211 14.27 5.16 17.28
CA ARG A 211 13.33 4.23 17.91
C ARG A 211 13.30 4.56 19.40
N GLU A 212 12.13 4.73 19.96
CA GLU A 212 11.97 4.81 21.41
C GLU A 212 12.45 3.46 21.98
N SER A 213 13.43 3.50 22.88
CA SER A 213 13.91 2.29 23.57
C SER A 213 12.76 1.75 24.42
N SER A 214 12.30 0.54 24.12
CA SER A 214 11.27 -0.20 24.86
C SER A 214 11.76 -0.56 26.26
#